data_02ca15cf62f19c623045aaec8053ead1
#
_entry.id   02ca15cf62f19c623045aaec8053ead1
#
_cell.length_a   1.000
_cell.length_b   1.000
_cell.length_c   1.000
_cell.angle_alpha   90.00
_cell.angle_beta   90.00
_cell.angle_gamma   90.00
#
_symmetry.space_group_name_H-M   'P 1'
#
loop_
_entity.id
_entity.type
_entity.pdbx_description
1 polymer ?
#
loop_
_entity_poly.entity_id
_entity_poly.type
_entity_poly.pdbx_seq_one_letter_code
_entity_poly.pdbx_strand_id
1 'polypeptide(L)' 'SEILREAMASLTPREYTIIQKRRLVDDGATLESLGKFFGVSKERVRQLENRALSKLKDNIALAVERPSDLY' A
#
# COMPACT_ATOMS: atom_id res chain seq x y z
N SER A 1 4.24 -12.92 -0.53
CA SER A 1 4.51 -13.53 -1.82
C SER A 1 5.33 -12.62 -2.72
N GLU A 2 5.87 -13.17 -3.79
CA GLU A 2 6.66 -12.42 -4.75
C GLU A 2 5.83 -11.31 -5.41
N ILE A 3 4.59 -11.62 -5.77
CA ILE A 3 3.72 -10.65 -6.43
C ILE A 3 3.46 -9.47 -5.51
N LEU A 4 3.17 -9.72 -4.25
CA LEU A 4 2.93 -8.65 -3.29
C LEU A 4 4.18 -7.80 -3.10
N ARG A 5 5.34 -8.45 -2.98
CA ARG A 5 6.59 -7.73 -2.79
C ARG A 5 6.89 -6.81 -3.97
N GLU A 6 6.71 -7.31 -5.18
CA GLU A 6 6.93 -6.51 -6.38
C GLU A 6 5.96 -5.35 -6.46
N ALA A 7 4.69 -5.59 -6.11
CA ALA A 7 3.69 -4.53 -6.11
C ALA A 7 4.04 -3.45 -5.09
N MET A 8 4.48 -3.86 -3.89
CA MET A 8 4.85 -2.91 -2.85
C MET A 8 6.07 -2.07 -3.23
N ALA A 9 6.94 -2.59 -4.09
CA ALA A 9 8.13 -1.85 -4.50
C ALA A 9 7.80 -0.59 -5.31
N SER A 10 6.61 -0.50 -5.87
CA SER A 10 6.19 0.67 -6.64
C SER A 10 5.68 1.81 -5.77
N LEU A 11 5.50 1.58 -4.48
CA LEU A 11 4.98 2.58 -3.57
C LEU A 11 6.06 3.55 -3.14
N THR A 12 5.67 4.80 -2.88
CA THR A 12 6.58 5.74 -2.23
C THR A 12 6.84 5.26 -0.80
N PRO A 13 7.93 5.72 -0.16
CA PRO A 13 8.19 5.32 1.23
C PRO A 13 7.02 5.60 2.17
N ARG A 14 6.34 6.71 1.99
CA ARG A 14 5.21 7.08 2.84
C ARG A 14 4.04 6.13 2.61
N GLU A 15 3.73 5.84 1.34
CA GLU A 15 2.68 4.88 0.99
C GLU A 15 2.98 3.50 1.55
N TYR A 16 4.21 3.06 1.39
CA TYR A 16 4.65 1.77 1.91
C TYR A 16 4.43 1.68 3.42
N THR A 17 4.84 2.72 4.15
CA THR A 17 4.70 2.75 5.59
C THR A 17 3.22 2.69 6.00
N ILE A 18 2.36 3.41 5.31
CA ILE A 18 0.93 3.41 5.62
C ILE A 18 0.34 2.01 5.43
N ILE A 19 0.64 1.37 4.31
CA ILE A 19 0.12 0.03 4.04
C ILE A 19 0.65 -0.95 5.09
N GLN A 20 1.95 -0.90 5.37
CA GLN A 20 2.57 -1.79 6.32
C GLN A 20 1.96 -1.67 7.71
N LYS A 21 1.75 -0.45 8.17
CA LYS A 21 1.26 -0.23 9.53
C LYS A 21 -0.25 -0.42 9.68
N ARG A 22 -1.00 -0.32 8.59
CA ARG A 22 -2.45 -0.44 8.67
C ARG A 22 -2.99 -1.78 8.19
N ARG A 23 -2.36 -2.36 7.17
CA ARG A 23 -2.92 -3.53 6.48
C ARG A 23 -2.16 -4.82 6.69
N LEU A 24 -0.88 -4.73 7.05
CA LEU A 24 -0.05 -5.92 7.17
C LEU A 24 0.18 -6.35 8.61
N VAL A 25 -0.52 -5.74 9.57
CA VAL A 25 -0.45 -6.12 10.97
C VAL A 25 -1.87 -6.26 11.49
N ASP A 26 -2.04 -7.11 12.52
CA ASP A 26 -3.36 -7.41 13.06
C ASP A 26 -4.02 -6.21 13.70
N ASP A 27 -3.24 -5.41 14.42
CA ASP A 27 -3.72 -4.26 15.16
C ASP A 27 -3.24 -2.99 14.49
N GLY A 28 -3.80 -2.73 13.30
CA GLY A 28 -3.31 -1.67 12.44
C GLY A 28 -3.45 -0.27 13.02
N ALA A 29 -2.54 0.61 12.63
CA ALA A 29 -2.56 2.00 13.04
C ALA A 29 -3.80 2.71 12.48
N THR A 30 -4.29 3.72 13.22
CA THR A 30 -5.41 4.53 12.74
C THR A 30 -4.92 5.61 11.79
N LEU A 31 -5.84 6.15 10.98
CA LEU A 31 -5.51 7.28 10.12
C LEU A 31 -5.02 8.46 10.94
N GLU A 32 -5.65 8.67 12.09
CA GLU A 32 -5.29 9.78 12.97
C GLU A 32 -3.87 9.63 13.51
N SER A 33 -3.51 8.43 13.96
CA SER A 33 -2.17 8.20 14.51
C SER A 33 -1.11 8.36 13.44
N LEU A 34 -1.37 7.91 12.22
CA LEU A 34 -0.45 8.08 11.12
C LEU A 34 -0.33 9.54 10.68
N GLY A 35 -1.44 10.29 10.77
CA GLY A 35 -1.40 11.72 10.51
C GLY A 35 -0.44 12.41 11.45
N LYS A 36 -0.49 12.07 12.73
CA LYS A 36 0.43 12.62 13.72
C LYS A 36 1.86 12.20 13.44
N PHE A 37 2.06 10.94 13.06
CA PHE A 37 3.38 10.41 12.77
C PHE A 37 4.04 11.15 11.58
N PHE A 38 3.27 11.42 10.54
CA PHE A 38 3.78 12.09 9.34
C PHE A 38 3.66 13.61 9.40
N GLY A 39 2.94 14.15 10.38
CA GLY A 39 2.72 15.59 10.45
C GLY A 39 1.73 16.09 9.41
N VAL A 40 0.74 15.29 9.05
CA VAL A 40 -0.29 15.66 8.07
C VAL A 40 -1.67 15.34 8.64
N SER A 41 -2.71 15.78 7.93
CA SER A 41 -4.08 15.54 8.36
C SER A 41 -4.47 14.08 8.17
N LYS A 42 -5.49 13.65 8.92
CA LYS A 42 -6.08 12.33 8.78
C LYS A 42 -6.57 12.13 7.34
N GLU A 43 -7.19 13.15 6.76
CA GLU A 43 -7.69 13.07 5.40
C GLU A 43 -6.55 12.86 4.39
N ARG A 44 -5.41 13.51 4.61
CA ARG A 44 -4.26 13.31 3.74
C ARG A 44 -3.76 11.87 3.80
N VAL A 45 -3.72 11.29 5.02
CA VAL A 45 -3.34 9.89 5.17
C VAL A 45 -4.32 8.99 4.41
N ARG A 46 -5.62 9.27 4.50
CA ARG A 46 -6.63 8.48 3.79
C ARG A 46 -6.39 8.53 2.28
N GLN A 47 -6.09 9.72 1.76
CA GLN A 47 -5.80 9.88 0.33
C GLN A 47 -4.56 9.08 -0.07
N LEU A 48 -3.53 9.13 0.74
CA LEU A 48 -2.29 8.38 0.47
C LEU A 48 -2.54 6.88 0.52
N GLU A 49 -3.33 6.41 1.48
CA GLU A 49 -3.68 5.00 1.57
C GLU A 49 -4.46 4.55 0.35
N ASN A 50 -5.46 5.33 -0.07
CA ASN A 50 -6.24 4.99 -1.25
C ASN A 50 -5.37 4.93 -2.50
N ARG A 51 -4.44 5.87 -2.64
CA ARG A 51 -3.50 5.87 -3.76
C ARG A 51 -2.62 4.62 -3.74
N ALA A 52 -2.12 4.25 -2.55
CA ALA A 52 -1.30 3.07 -2.40
C ALA A 52 -2.08 1.81 -2.77
N LEU A 53 -3.30 1.68 -2.27
CA LEU A 53 -4.14 0.52 -2.58
C LEU A 53 -4.44 0.42 -4.07
N SER A 54 -4.67 1.55 -4.73
CA SER A 54 -4.90 1.57 -6.17
C SER A 54 -3.66 1.09 -6.93
N LYS A 55 -2.48 1.55 -6.53
CA LYS A 55 -1.23 1.08 -7.14
C LYS A 55 -1.02 -0.41 -6.95
N LEU A 56 -1.30 -0.90 -5.75
CA LEU A 56 -1.15 -2.33 -5.46
C LEU A 56 -2.11 -3.15 -6.33
N LYS A 57 -3.35 -2.73 -6.41
CA LYS A 57 -4.36 -3.43 -7.21
C LYS A 57 -3.93 -3.50 -8.67
N ASP A 58 -3.48 -2.38 -9.23
CA ASP A 58 -3.08 -2.33 -10.63
C ASP A 58 -1.86 -3.22 -10.88
N ASN A 59 -0.87 -3.15 -9.99
CA ASN A 59 0.35 -3.93 -10.17
C ASN A 59 0.12 -5.41 -10.01
N ILE A 60 -0.74 -5.81 -9.09
CA ILE A 60 -1.08 -7.22 -8.90
C ILE A 60 -1.85 -7.74 -10.12
N ALA A 61 -2.79 -6.95 -10.64
CA ALA A 61 -3.54 -7.34 -11.82
C ALA A 61 -2.62 -7.54 -13.01
N LEU A 62 -1.67 -6.63 -13.22
CA LEU A 62 -0.71 -6.77 -14.32
C LEU A 62 0.14 -8.02 -14.15
N ALA A 63 0.57 -8.32 -12.93
CA ALA A 63 1.41 -9.48 -12.67
C ALA A 63 0.68 -10.78 -12.98
N VAL A 64 -0.59 -10.90 -12.59
CA VAL A 64 -1.33 -12.13 -12.81
C VAL A 64 -1.83 -12.27 -14.25
N GLU A 65 -1.90 -11.19 -14.99
CA GLU A 65 -2.34 -11.22 -16.38
C GLU A 65 -1.24 -11.54 -17.38
N ARG A 66 0.02 -11.47 -16.95
CA ARG A 66 1.13 -11.78 -17.85
C ARG A 66 1.14 -13.27 -18.15
N PRO A 67 1.16 -13.64 -19.45
CA PRO A 67 1.13 -15.08 -19.83
C PRO A 67 2.25 -15.89 -19.19
N SER A 68 3.44 -15.32 -19.09
CA SER A 68 4.60 -16.01 -18.51
C SER A 68 4.38 -16.37 -17.05
N ASP A 69 3.47 -15.70 -16.37
CA ASP A 69 3.21 -15.96 -14.97
C ASP A 69 2.23 -17.14 -14.78
N LEU A 70 1.64 -17.60 -15.87
CA LEU A 70 0.68 -18.69 -15.84
C LEU A 70 1.30 -20.05 -16.14
N TYR A 71 2.56 -20.09 -16.52
CA TYR A 71 3.21 -21.32 -16.96
C TYR A 71 4.55 -21.56 -16.29
#